data_458d7170d68f82812208999a66c04ed1
#
_entry.id   458d7170d68f82812208999a66c04ed1
#
_cell.length_a   1.000
_cell.length_b   1.000
_cell.length_c   1.000
_cell.angle_alpha   90.00
_cell.angle_beta   90.00
_cell.angle_gamma   90.00
#
_symmetry.space_group_name_H-M   'P 1'
#
loop_
_entity.id
_entity.type
_entity.pdbx_description
1 polymer ?
#
loop_
_entity_poly.entity_id
_entity_poly.type
_entity_poly.pdbx_seq_one_letter_code
_entity_poly.pdbx_strand_id
1 'polypeptide(L)'
;MKTFAQLFKKYRLRAEFETFSSFGDALSEKGYYYEESIFSHWQKGTRTPNNRELVLTIIKIFIERDSIKTINEANELLSSVGLGYITDTLITISSSDTDSTFRNV
;
A
#
# COMPACT_ATOMS: atom_id res chain seq x y z
N MET A 1 -16.32 -5.62 -7.47
CA MET A 1 -15.38 -5.08 -6.45
C MET A 1 -14.05 -5.80 -6.55
N LYS A 2 -12.96 -5.07 -6.50
CA LYS A 2 -11.63 -5.68 -6.64
C LYS A 2 -11.15 -6.24 -5.31
N THR A 3 -10.49 -7.38 -5.38
CA THR A 3 -9.87 -7.99 -4.20
C THR A 3 -8.53 -7.33 -3.89
N PHE A 4 -8.04 -7.55 -2.67
CA PHE A 4 -6.71 -7.08 -2.31
C PHE A 4 -5.65 -7.59 -3.29
N ALA A 5 -5.73 -8.86 -3.68
CA ALA A 5 -4.76 -9.45 -4.60
C ALA A 5 -4.71 -8.69 -5.93
N GLN A 6 -5.87 -8.34 -6.46
CA GLN A 6 -5.94 -7.59 -7.72
C GLN A 6 -5.38 -6.18 -7.55
N LEU A 7 -5.73 -5.51 -6.46
CA LEU A 7 -5.26 -4.16 -6.19
C LEU A 7 -3.76 -4.14 -5.89
N PHE A 8 -3.28 -5.10 -5.13
CA PHE A 8 -1.86 -5.22 -4.82
C PHE A 8 -1.03 -5.35 -6.10
N LYS A 9 -1.46 -6.24 -6.99
CA LYS A 9 -0.78 -6.41 -8.28
C LYS A 9 -0.79 -5.11 -9.08
N LYS A 10 -1.96 -4.48 -9.17
CA LYS A 10 -2.13 -3.24 -9.94
C LYS A 10 -1.17 -2.15 -9.44
N TYR A 11 -1.21 -1.87 -8.14
CA TYR A 11 -0.42 -0.78 -7.59
C TYR A 11 1.06 -1.12 -7.52
N ARG A 12 1.39 -2.40 -7.29
CA ARG A 12 2.78 -2.83 -7.29
C ARG A 12 3.43 -2.63 -8.66
N LEU A 13 2.73 -3.01 -9.71
CA LEU A 13 3.25 -2.83 -11.07
C LEU A 13 3.29 -1.37 -11.49
N ARG A 14 2.30 -0.57 -11.08
CA ARG A 14 2.33 0.88 -11.35
C ARG A 14 3.48 1.56 -10.61
N ALA A 15 3.89 1.03 -9.49
CA ALA A 15 5.04 1.53 -8.73
C ALA A 15 6.37 1.02 -9.29
N GLU A 16 6.31 0.21 -10.35
CA GLU A 16 7.48 -0.38 -11.01
C GLU A 16 8.22 -1.39 -10.14
N PHE A 17 7.54 -1.96 -9.18
CA PHE A 17 8.06 -3.13 -8.44
C PHE A 17 7.71 -4.39 -9.22
N GLU A 18 8.52 -4.72 -10.19
CA GLU A 18 8.25 -5.87 -11.05
C GLU A 18 8.42 -7.20 -10.34
N THR A 19 9.24 -7.23 -9.29
CA THR A 19 9.50 -8.44 -8.52
C THR A 19 9.06 -8.24 -7.07
N PHE A 20 8.78 -9.36 -6.39
CA PHE A 20 8.51 -9.31 -4.96
C PHE A 20 9.74 -8.89 -4.17
N SER A 21 10.95 -9.22 -4.69
CA SER A 21 12.19 -8.81 -4.06
C SER A 21 12.32 -7.30 -4.00
N SER A 22 12.03 -6.61 -5.10
CA SER A 22 12.12 -5.14 -5.12
C SER A 22 11.10 -4.49 -4.21
N PHE A 23 9.89 -5.04 -4.16
CA PHE A 23 8.87 -4.57 -3.23
C PHE A 23 9.29 -4.82 -1.78
N GLY A 24 9.82 -6.02 -1.51
CA GLY A 24 10.30 -6.37 -0.18
C GLY A 24 11.41 -5.47 0.32
N ASP A 25 12.32 -5.06 -0.58
CA ASP A 25 13.38 -4.12 -0.23
C ASP A 25 12.80 -2.77 0.21
N ALA A 26 11.82 -2.27 -0.53
CA ALA A 26 11.17 -1.01 -0.18
C ALA A 26 10.46 -1.11 1.18
N LEU A 27 9.81 -2.25 1.42
CA LEU A 27 9.11 -2.48 2.67
C LEU A 27 10.08 -2.60 3.85
N SER A 28 11.22 -3.25 3.63
CA SER A 28 12.23 -3.41 4.67
C SER A 28 12.86 -2.06 5.06
N GLU A 29 12.96 -1.13 4.12
CA GLU A 29 13.41 0.23 4.43
C GLU A 29 12.48 0.95 5.39
N LYS A 30 11.22 0.52 5.44
CA LYS A 30 10.23 1.07 6.36
C LYS A 30 10.13 0.27 7.66
N GLY A 31 10.99 -0.72 7.85
CA GLY A 31 11.06 -1.50 9.07
C GLY A 31 10.26 -2.79 9.07
N TYR A 32 9.74 -3.21 7.94
CA TYR A 32 8.96 -4.44 7.83
C TYR A 32 9.71 -5.48 6.99
N TYR A 33 10.07 -6.58 7.61
CA TYR A 33 10.88 -7.62 6.99
C TYR A 33 10.03 -8.87 6.80
N TYR A 34 9.71 -9.19 5.55
CA TYR A 34 8.91 -10.35 5.20
C TYR A 34 9.60 -11.14 4.10
N GLU A 35 9.39 -12.45 4.11
CA GLU A 35 9.85 -13.30 3.03
C GLU A 35 8.98 -13.10 1.80
N GLU A 36 9.57 -13.30 0.62
CA GLU A 36 8.85 -13.11 -0.64
C GLU A 36 7.65 -14.04 -0.77
N SER A 37 7.67 -15.20 -0.12
CA SER A 37 6.55 -16.11 -0.12
C SER A 37 5.28 -15.48 0.43
N ILE A 38 5.41 -14.55 1.38
CA ILE A 38 4.26 -13.83 1.93
C ILE A 38 3.61 -12.99 0.84
N PHE A 39 4.41 -12.28 0.07
CA PHE A 39 3.89 -11.44 -1.02
C PHE A 39 3.25 -12.29 -2.11
N SER A 40 3.80 -13.46 -2.37
CA SER A 40 3.20 -14.41 -3.29
C SER A 40 1.81 -14.83 -2.83
N HIS A 41 1.65 -15.10 -1.52
CA HIS A 41 0.35 -15.44 -0.96
C HIS A 41 -0.66 -14.28 -1.10
N TRP A 42 -0.18 -13.05 -0.87
CA TRP A 42 -1.04 -11.87 -1.06
C TRP A 42 -1.48 -11.75 -2.52
N GLN A 43 -0.57 -12.00 -3.45
CA GLN A 43 -0.84 -11.89 -4.88
C GLN A 43 -1.82 -12.97 -5.35
N LYS A 44 -1.76 -14.15 -4.74
CA LYS A 44 -2.67 -15.25 -5.07
C LYS A 44 -4.01 -15.14 -4.36
N GLY A 45 -4.11 -14.27 -3.36
CA GLY A 45 -5.32 -14.14 -2.58
C GLY A 45 -5.51 -15.21 -1.51
N THR A 46 -4.48 -16.03 -1.25
CA THR A 46 -4.56 -17.06 -0.22
C THR A 46 -4.34 -16.50 1.18
N ARG A 47 -3.71 -15.33 1.26
CA ARG A 47 -3.54 -14.58 2.51
C ARG A 47 -3.66 -13.11 2.21
N THR A 48 -4.04 -12.35 3.23
CA THR A 48 -4.08 -10.89 3.13
C THR A 48 -3.38 -10.32 4.38
N PRO A 49 -2.77 -9.14 4.26
CA PRO A 49 -2.23 -8.49 5.45
C PRO A 49 -3.40 -8.12 6.37
N ASN A 50 -3.21 -8.30 7.68
CA ASN A 50 -4.25 -8.00 8.66
C ASN A 50 -3.83 -6.95 9.67
N ASN A 51 -2.73 -6.27 9.41
CA ASN A 51 -2.21 -5.22 10.26
C ASN A 51 -2.41 -3.88 9.56
N ARG A 52 -3.21 -3.00 10.17
CA ARG A 52 -3.55 -1.72 9.56
C ARG A 52 -2.31 -0.86 9.31
N GLU A 53 -1.38 -0.84 10.26
CA GLU A 53 -0.16 -0.04 10.09
C GLU A 53 0.71 -0.55 8.94
N LEU A 54 0.77 -1.87 8.77
CA LEU A 54 1.48 -2.46 7.65
C LEU A 54 0.86 -2.02 6.33
N VAL A 55 -0.46 -2.08 6.21
CA VAL A 55 -1.14 -1.70 4.98
C VAL A 55 -0.98 -0.20 4.72
N LEU A 56 -1.03 0.62 5.76
CA LEU A 56 -0.78 2.06 5.61
C LEU A 56 0.64 2.32 5.12
N THR A 57 1.61 1.54 5.58
CA THR A 57 2.99 1.65 5.12
C THR A 57 3.11 1.25 3.65
N ILE A 58 2.43 0.18 3.25
CA ILE A 58 2.39 -0.23 1.85
C ILE A 58 1.80 0.88 0.99
N ILE A 59 0.71 1.48 1.44
CA ILE A 59 0.08 2.61 0.74
C ILE A 59 1.06 3.76 0.62
N LYS A 60 1.79 4.07 1.68
CA LYS A 60 2.78 5.14 1.66
C LYS A 60 3.87 4.88 0.63
N ILE A 61 4.34 3.65 0.53
CA ILE A 61 5.33 3.27 -0.49
C ILE A 61 4.76 3.51 -1.88
N PHE A 62 3.51 3.13 -2.11
CA PHE A 62 2.88 3.33 -3.41
C PHE A 62 2.66 4.81 -3.71
N ILE A 63 2.39 5.63 -2.70
CA ILE A 63 2.30 7.08 -2.87
C ILE A 63 3.66 7.64 -3.28
N GLU A 64 4.72 7.22 -2.63
CA GLU A 64 6.08 7.69 -2.91
C GLU A 64 6.52 7.34 -4.32
N ARG A 65 5.95 6.29 -4.90
CA ARG A 65 6.25 5.84 -6.26
C ARG A 65 5.21 6.33 -7.28
N ASP A 66 4.35 7.25 -6.90
CA ASP A 66 3.28 7.78 -7.77
C ASP A 66 2.31 6.71 -8.26
N SER A 67 2.23 5.59 -7.57
CA SER A 67 1.31 4.51 -7.91
C SER A 67 -0.09 4.78 -7.37
N ILE A 68 -0.17 5.24 -6.13
CA ILE A 68 -1.44 5.69 -5.53
C ILE A 68 -1.39 7.22 -5.50
N LYS A 69 -2.41 7.85 -6.08
CA LYS A 69 -2.44 9.31 -6.25
C LYS A 69 -3.60 9.97 -5.54
N THR A 70 -4.61 9.21 -5.13
CA THR A 70 -5.80 9.77 -4.50
C THR A 70 -6.10 9.04 -3.20
N ILE A 71 -6.83 9.74 -2.33
CA ILE A 71 -7.29 9.12 -1.08
C ILE A 71 -8.28 7.99 -1.37
N ASN A 72 -9.04 8.09 -2.47
CA ASN A 72 -9.96 7.03 -2.85
C ASN A 72 -9.22 5.74 -3.21
N GLU A 73 -8.11 5.86 -3.93
CA GLU A 73 -7.29 4.70 -4.27
C GLU A 73 -6.69 4.06 -3.01
N ALA A 74 -6.19 4.89 -2.10
CA ALA A 74 -5.64 4.40 -0.84
C ALA A 74 -6.72 3.69 -0.02
N ASN A 75 -7.92 4.26 0.06
CA ASN A 75 -9.02 3.66 0.79
C ASN A 75 -9.52 2.38 0.13
N GLU A 76 -9.49 2.31 -1.19
CA GLU A 76 -9.85 1.10 -1.89
C GLU A 76 -8.95 -0.06 -1.46
N LEU A 77 -7.65 0.18 -1.39
CA LEU A 77 -6.71 -0.85 -0.96
C LEU A 77 -6.93 -1.23 0.51
N LEU A 78 -7.07 -0.24 1.37
CA LEU A 78 -7.23 -0.46 2.80
C LEU A 78 -8.55 -1.20 3.10
N SER A 79 -9.64 -0.81 2.46
CA SER A 79 -10.93 -1.43 2.69
C SER A 79 -11.01 -2.84 2.12
N SER A 80 -10.20 -3.14 1.10
CA SER A 80 -10.18 -4.49 0.52
C SER A 80 -9.74 -5.56 1.51
N VAL A 81 -9.04 -5.18 2.57
CA VAL A 81 -8.65 -6.09 3.64
C VAL A 81 -9.43 -5.83 4.94
N GLY A 82 -10.48 -4.99 4.87
CA GLY A 82 -11.36 -4.75 6.01
C GLY A 82 -10.73 -3.95 7.14
N LEU A 83 -9.72 -3.15 6.86
CA LEU A 83 -8.98 -2.40 7.88
C LEU A 83 -9.39 -0.93 7.97
N GLY A 84 -10.57 -0.59 7.47
CA GLY A 84 -11.15 0.73 7.65
C GLY A 84 -10.81 1.70 6.53
N TYR A 85 -10.77 2.97 6.87
CA TYR A 85 -10.53 4.04 5.91
C TYR A 85 -9.53 5.03 6.46
N ILE A 86 -8.89 5.75 5.54
CA ILE A 86 -8.01 6.85 5.87
C ILE A 86 -8.86 8.12 5.86
N THR A 87 -8.74 8.92 6.92
CA THR A 87 -9.40 10.21 6.98
C THR A 87 -8.40 11.30 6.62
N ASP A 88 -8.91 12.48 6.27
CA ASP A 88 -8.04 13.61 5.98
C ASP A 88 -7.13 13.94 7.17
N THR A 89 -7.67 13.85 8.38
CA THR A 89 -6.89 14.11 9.59
C THR A 89 -5.72 13.15 9.71
N LEU A 90 -5.96 11.87 9.46
CA LEU A 90 -4.90 10.86 9.53
C LEU A 90 -3.83 11.11 8.47
N ILE A 91 -4.22 11.46 7.26
CA ILE A 91 -3.28 11.76 6.20
C ILE A 91 -2.45 12.99 6.55
N THR A 92 -3.08 14.03 7.06
CA THR A 92 -2.38 15.24 7.46
C THR A 92 -1.33 14.96 8.53
N ILE A 93 -1.67 14.16 9.51
CA ILE A 93 -0.75 13.81 10.59
C ILE A 93 0.42 12.96 10.05
N SER A 94 0.12 11.95 9.26
CA SER A 94 1.12 10.99 8.82
C SER A 94 2.02 11.53 7.72
N SER A 95 1.60 12.56 7.01
CA SER A 95 2.34 13.11 5.88
C SER A 95 2.56 14.61 6.00
N SER A 96 2.75 15.09 7.21
CA SER A 96 2.92 16.53 7.45
C SER A 96 4.09 17.12 6.65
N ASP A 97 5.08 16.32 6.34
CA ASP A 97 6.24 16.79 5.59
C ASP A 97 6.16 16.55 4.09
N THR A 98 5.23 15.67 3.67
CA THR A 98 5.15 15.23 2.28
C THR A 98 3.73 15.19 1.79
N ASP A 99 2.93 16.07 2.29
CA ASP A 99 1.49 16.04 2.09
C ASP A 99 1.04 16.50 0.71
N SER A 100 1.93 17.12 -0.06
CA SER A 100 1.57 17.71 -1.34
C SER A 100 0.90 16.73 -2.30
N THR A 101 1.33 15.46 -2.26
CA THR A 101 0.76 14.44 -3.16
C THR A 101 -0.75 14.31 -2.97
N PHE A 102 -1.19 14.19 -1.73
CA PHE A 102 -2.61 14.07 -1.45
C PHE A 102 -3.35 15.40 -1.52
N ARG A 103 -2.70 16.49 -1.17
CA ARG A 103 -3.34 17.79 -1.18
C ARG A 103 -3.69 18.26 -2.58
N ASN A 104 -2.96 17.82 -3.56
CA ASN A 104 -3.13 18.24 -4.93
C ASN A 104 -3.99 17.29 -5.75
N VAL A 105 -4.62 16.33 -5.13
CA VAL A 105 -5.40 15.31 -5.83
C VAL A 105 -6.87 15.46 -5.59
#